data_7edaa477ffe1ccb532ac8f36e2d0ad9b
#
_entry.id   7edaa477ffe1ccb532ac8f36e2d0ad9b
#
_cell.length_a   1.000
_cell.length_b   1.000
_cell.length_c   1.000
_cell.angle_alpha   90.00
_cell.angle_beta   90.00
_cell.angle_gamma   90.00
#
_symmetry.space_group_name_H-M   'P 1'
#
loop_
_entity.id
_entity.type
_entity.pdbx_description
1 polymer ?
#
loop_
_entity_poly.entity_id
_entity_poly.type
_entity_poly.pdbx_seq_one_letter_code
_entity_poly.pdbx_strand_id
1 'polypeptide(L)'
;MLVPVAGSMAMGFLLYRYFPNARGSGVPQTKAALFARDGFISWRTVLGKFFCTATTLASGIPLGREGPSVQVGAGIGSVLGRWLGLRPEKVEALIPVGAAAAIAAAFNTPMAAVLFSLEEVMGDMHAPILGSGVLASATS
;
A
#
# COMPACT_ATOMS: atom_id res chain seq x y z
N MET A 1 -8.88 -28.84 0.52
CA MET A 1 -7.89 -28.43 1.52
C MET A 1 -6.44 -28.34 0.99
N LEU A 2 -6.06 -29.11 -0.04
CA LEU A 2 -4.68 -29.08 -0.58
C LEU A 2 -4.33 -27.77 -1.31
N VAL A 3 -5.27 -27.11 -1.97
CA VAL A 3 -5.02 -25.88 -2.75
C VAL A 3 -4.56 -24.70 -1.89
N PRO A 4 -5.20 -24.36 -0.76
CA PRO A 4 -4.71 -23.30 0.10
C PRO A 4 -3.33 -23.58 0.71
N VAL A 5 -3.07 -24.87 1.06
CA VAL A 5 -1.77 -25.27 1.64
C VAL A 5 -0.65 -25.16 0.59
N ALA A 6 -0.86 -25.68 -0.61
CA ALA A 6 0.10 -25.57 -1.70
C ALA A 6 0.32 -24.10 -2.10
N GLY A 7 -0.75 -23.31 -2.16
CA GLY A 7 -0.69 -21.87 -2.45
C GLY A 7 0.10 -21.09 -1.39
N SER A 8 -0.11 -21.36 -0.10
CA SER A 8 0.62 -20.69 0.98
C SER A 8 2.11 -21.06 1.00
N MET A 9 2.45 -22.32 0.73
CA MET A 9 3.85 -22.75 0.63
C MET A 9 4.57 -22.13 -0.56
N ALA A 10 3.94 -22.12 -1.74
CA ALA A 10 4.48 -21.50 -2.95
C ALA A 10 4.69 -20.00 -2.75
N MET A 11 3.71 -19.34 -2.11
CA MET A 11 3.81 -17.90 -1.80
C MET A 11 4.85 -17.58 -0.76
N GLY A 12 4.94 -18.37 0.32
CA GLY A 12 5.98 -18.23 1.33
C GLY A 12 7.38 -18.33 0.71
N PHE A 13 7.59 -19.31 -0.16
CA PHE A 13 8.83 -19.48 -0.88
C PHE A 13 9.13 -18.30 -1.84
N LEU A 14 8.13 -17.85 -2.60
CA LEU A 14 8.28 -16.72 -3.53
C LEU A 14 8.63 -15.41 -2.79
N LEU A 15 7.94 -15.13 -1.69
CA LEU A 15 8.22 -13.98 -0.82
C LEU A 15 9.62 -14.08 -0.19
N TYR A 16 10.00 -15.28 0.24
CA TYR A 16 11.32 -15.47 0.86
C TYR A 16 12.44 -15.24 -0.15
N ARG A 17 12.30 -15.75 -1.38
CA ARG A 17 13.38 -15.80 -2.36
C ARG A 17 13.48 -14.55 -3.24
N TYR A 18 12.33 -13.94 -3.60
CA TYR A 18 12.27 -12.87 -4.61
C TYR A 18 11.84 -11.51 -4.07
N PHE A 19 10.97 -11.48 -3.06
CA PHE A 19 10.37 -10.23 -2.58
C PHE A 19 10.40 -10.09 -1.05
N PRO A 20 11.59 -10.06 -0.42
CA PRO A 20 11.69 -9.97 1.04
C PRO A 20 11.02 -8.72 1.63
N ASN A 21 11.01 -7.61 0.88
CA ASN A 21 10.40 -6.34 1.30
C ASN A 21 8.87 -6.30 1.14
N ALA A 22 8.27 -7.28 0.46
CA ALA A 22 6.81 -7.40 0.33
C ALA A 22 6.17 -8.21 1.48
N ARG A 23 6.93 -8.64 2.47
CA ARG A 23 6.44 -9.37 3.64
C ARG A 23 5.63 -8.47 4.56
N GLY A 24 4.74 -9.08 5.32
CA GLY A 24 3.92 -8.42 6.34
C GLY A 24 2.58 -7.91 5.79
N SER A 25 1.80 -7.27 6.67
CA SER A 25 0.44 -6.82 6.34
C SER A 25 0.40 -5.69 5.31
N GLY A 26 1.42 -4.83 5.26
CA GLY A 26 1.50 -3.70 4.34
C GLY A 26 1.46 -2.33 5.03
N VAL A 27 0.60 -2.15 6.02
CA VAL A 27 0.47 -0.88 6.75
C VAL A 27 1.74 -0.54 7.54
N PRO A 28 2.33 -1.42 8.37
CA PRO A 28 3.58 -1.12 9.08
C PRO A 28 4.75 -0.84 8.14
N GLN A 29 4.81 -1.51 6.99
CA GLN A 29 5.85 -1.28 5.99
C GLN A 29 5.70 0.08 5.31
N THR A 30 4.45 0.53 5.09
CA THR A 30 4.15 1.86 4.57
C THR A 30 4.53 2.94 5.58
N LYS A 31 4.21 2.75 6.87
CA LYS A 31 4.67 3.63 7.96
C LYS A 31 6.19 3.69 8.02
N ALA A 32 6.86 2.56 7.99
CA ALA A 32 8.32 2.51 8.00
C ALA A 32 8.96 3.21 6.79
N ALA A 33 8.34 3.12 5.62
CA ALA A 33 8.81 3.84 4.44
C ALA A 33 8.61 5.37 4.59
N LEU A 34 7.49 5.79 5.19
CA LEU A 34 7.17 7.19 5.41
C LEU A 34 8.14 7.84 6.41
N PHE A 35 8.38 7.20 7.57
CA PHE A 35 9.12 7.80 8.68
C PHE A 35 10.61 7.47 8.72
N ALA A 36 11.05 6.37 8.08
CA ALA A 36 12.43 5.90 8.19
C ALA A 36 13.19 5.82 6.86
N ARG A 37 12.52 6.04 5.71
CA ARG A 37 13.10 5.87 4.38
C ARG A 37 12.78 7.01 3.41
N ASP A 38 12.50 8.19 3.90
CA ASP A 38 12.22 9.39 3.07
C ASP A 38 11.19 9.12 1.95
N GLY A 39 10.17 8.34 2.27
CA GLY A 39 9.12 7.97 1.31
C GLY A 39 9.55 6.94 0.24
N PHE A 40 10.68 6.23 0.43
CA PHE A 40 11.17 5.31 -0.57
C PHE A 40 10.46 3.95 -0.52
N ILE A 41 9.58 3.69 -1.49
CA ILE A 41 9.00 2.36 -1.76
C ILE A 41 9.48 1.90 -3.14
N SER A 42 10.15 0.74 -3.20
CA SER A 42 10.66 0.19 -4.44
C SER A 42 9.53 -0.32 -5.34
N TRP A 43 9.62 -0.08 -6.64
CA TRP A 43 8.72 -0.65 -7.65
C TRP A 43 8.61 -2.19 -7.56
N ARG A 44 9.71 -2.85 -7.26
CA ARG A 44 9.73 -4.31 -7.05
C ARG A 44 8.85 -4.74 -5.88
N THR A 45 8.82 -3.95 -4.80
CA THR A 45 7.96 -4.21 -3.63
C THR A 45 6.49 -4.07 -4.00
N VAL A 46 6.14 -3.05 -4.79
CA VAL A 46 4.76 -2.82 -5.27
C VAL A 46 4.27 -4.01 -6.10
N LEU A 47 5.04 -4.40 -7.12
CA LEU A 47 4.70 -5.55 -7.96
C LEU A 47 4.68 -6.86 -7.17
N GLY A 48 5.69 -7.09 -6.34
CA GLY A 48 5.75 -8.27 -5.48
C GLY A 48 4.53 -8.38 -4.58
N LYS A 49 4.14 -7.26 -3.94
CA LYS A 49 2.96 -7.24 -3.08
C LYS A 49 1.68 -7.53 -3.86
N PHE A 50 1.50 -6.89 -5.00
CA PHE A 50 0.33 -7.08 -5.85
C PHE A 50 0.18 -8.56 -6.28
N PHE A 51 1.21 -9.14 -6.89
CA PHE A 51 1.17 -10.52 -7.36
C PHE A 51 1.02 -11.53 -6.22
N CYS A 52 1.75 -11.32 -5.13
CA CYS A 52 1.66 -12.20 -3.97
C CYS A 52 0.26 -12.18 -3.35
N THR A 53 -0.35 -11.01 -3.22
CA THR A 53 -1.70 -10.88 -2.68
C THR A 53 -2.73 -11.49 -3.63
N ALA A 54 -2.63 -11.21 -4.93
CA ALA A 54 -3.54 -11.77 -5.93
C ALA A 54 -3.51 -13.30 -5.93
N THR A 55 -2.32 -13.91 -5.89
CA THR A 55 -2.16 -15.36 -5.85
C THR A 55 -2.69 -15.96 -4.54
N THR A 56 -2.44 -15.29 -3.41
CA THR A 56 -2.93 -15.74 -2.10
C THR A 56 -4.46 -15.74 -2.06
N LEU A 57 -5.11 -14.68 -2.54
CA LEU A 57 -6.56 -14.58 -2.62
C LEU A 57 -7.13 -15.60 -3.61
N ALA A 58 -6.49 -15.80 -4.76
CA ALA A 58 -6.88 -16.81 -5.75
C ALA A 58 -6.79 -18.26 -5.19
N SER A 59 -5.88 -18.49 -4.23
CA SER A 59 -5.77 -19.79 -3.53
C SER A 59 -6.87 -20.03 -2.49
N GLY A 60 -7.80 -19.06 -2.31
CA GLY A 60 -8.92 -19.16 -1.37
C GLY A 60 -8.54 -18.93 0.09
N ILE A 61 -7.38 -18.33 0.35
CA ILE A 61 -6.97 -17.98 1.72
C ILE A 61 -7.67 -16.67 2.11
N PRO A 62 -8.45 -16.65 3.22
CA PRO A 62 -9.21 -15.47 3.65
C PRO A 62 -8.30 -14.44 4.34
N LEU A 63 -7.34 -13.89 3.61
CA LEU A 63 -6.51 -12.77 4.09
C LEU A 63 -7.17 -11.44 3.69
N GLY A 64 -7.16 -10.49 4.62
CA GLY A 64 -7.64 -9.12 4.35
C GLY A 64 -6.84 -8.45 3.23
N ARG A 65 -7.55 -7.72 2.38
CA ARG A 65 -6.96 -6.97 1.27
C ARG A 65 -6.57 -5.53 1.61
N GLU A 66 -6.92 -5.06 2.82
CA GLU A 66 -6.70 -3.68 3.25
C GLU A 66 -5.22 -3.32 3.25
N GLY A 67 -4.42 -4.06 3.99
CA GLY A 67 -2.98 -3.82 4.12
C GLY A 67 -2.22 -3.85 2.80
N PRO A 68 -2.40 -4.90 1.97
CA PRO A 68 -1.81 -4.92 0.63
C PRO A 68 -2.25 -3.77 -0.27
N SER A 69 -3.53 -3.36 -0.23
CA SER A 69 -4.03 -2.22 -1.00
C SER A 69 -3.35 -0.92 -0.59
N VAL A 70 -3.21 -0.68 0.73
CA VAL A 70 -2.46 0.46 1.28
C VAL A 70 -1.03 0.49 0.75
N GLN A 71 -0.32 -0.63 0.84
CA GLN A 71 1.10 -0.69 0.43
C GLN A 71 1.28 -0.51 -1.07
N VAL A 72 0.38 -1.06 -1.88
CA VAL A 72 0.41 -0.89 -3.34
C VAL A 72 0.11 0.56 -3.72
N GLY A 73 -0.94 1.16 -3.17
CA GLY A 73 -1.30 2.56 -3.44
C GLY A 73 -0.23 3.54 -2.99
N ALA A 74 0.26 3.40 -1.77
CA ALA A 74 1.37 4.18 -1.23
C ALA A 74 2.64 4.04 -2.09
N GLY A 75 2.92 2.82 -2.54
CA GLY A 75 4.05 2.53 -3.41
C GLY A 75 3.93 3.18 -4.79
N ILE A 76 2.75 3.18 -5.38
CA ILE A 76 2.48 3.90 -6.63
C ILE A 76 2.70 5.40 -6.43
N GLY A 77 2.16 5.99 -5.36
CA GLY A 77 2.38 7.40 -5.01
C GLY A 77 3.88 7.73 -4.88
N SER A 78 4.63 6.91 -4.18
CA SER A 78 6.08 7.07 -4.03
C SER A 78 6.84 6.97 -5.35
N VAL A 79 6.52 6.00 -6.20
CA VAL A 79 7.17 5.81 -7.52
C VAL A 79 6.85 6.96 -8.46
N LEU A 80 5.59 7.38 -8.55
CA LEU A 80 5.17 8.50 -9.39
C LEU A 80 5.82 9.81 -8.95
N GLY A 81 5.84 10.09 -7.64
CA GLY A 81 6.47 11.30 -7.11
C GLY A 81 7.95 11.39 -7.48
N ARG A 82 8.67 10.28 -7.43
CA ARG A 82 10.08 10.22 -7.84
C ARG A 82 10.27 10.32 -9.35
N TRP A 83 9.38 9.69 -10.12
CA TRP A 83 9.45 9.75 -11.59
C TRP A 83 9.20 11.17 -12.09
N LEU A 84 8.36 11.94 -11.41
CA LEU A 84 8.13 13.36 -11.67
C LEU A 84 9.24 14.27 -11.12
N GLY A 85 10.27 13.73 -10.50
CA GLY A 85 11.39 14.51 -9.95
C GLY A 85 11.02 15.39 -8.75
N LEU A 86 9.98 15.03 -8.00
CA LEU A 86 9.55 15.79 -6.83
C LEU A 86 10.56 15.67 -5.69
N ARG A 87 10.61 16.71 -4.85
CA ARG A 87 11.41 16.70 -3.61
C ARG A 87 10.94 15.59 -2.67
N PRO A 88 11.84 15.01 -1.84
CA PRO A 88 11.50 13.94 -0.90
C PRO A 88 10.25 14.24 -0.05
N GLU A 89 10.16 15.46 0.48
CA GLU A 89 9.01 15.93 1.29
C GLU A 89 7.67 15.81 0.56
N LYS A 90 7.66 16.09 -0.76
CA LYS A 90 6.46 15.96 -1.59
C LYS A 90 6.15 14.49 -1.92
N VAL A 91 7.19 13.65 -2.07
CA VAL A 91 7.03 12.21 -2.27
C VAL A 91 6.41 11.59 -1.02
N GLU A 92 6.86 11.97 0.16
CA GLU A 92 6.27 11.53 1.44
C GLU A 92 4.78 11.90 1.53
N ALA A 93 4.40 13.12 1.13
CA ALA A 93 3.01 13.56 1.12
C ALA A 93 2.12 12.77 0.14
N LEU A 94 2.69 12.20 -0.93
CA LEU A 94 1.96 11.36 -1.88
C LEU A 94 1.67 9.94 -1.37
N ILE A 95 2.41 9.46 -0.37
CA ILE A 95 2.22 8.11 0.19
C ILE A 95 0.83 7.95 0.81
N PRO A 96 0.39 8.79 1.77
CA PRO A 96 -0.95 8.68 2.33
C PRO A 96 -2.06 8.95 1.31
N VAL A 97 -1.82 9.83 0.33
CA VAL A 97 -2.76 10.10 -0.77
C VAL A 97 -2.97 8.85 -1.62
N GLY A 98 -1.89 8.18 -2.01
CA GLY A 98 -1.95 6.91 -2.75
C GLY A 98 -2.60 5.79 -1.95
N ALA A 99 -2.34 5.71 -0.64
CA ALA A 99 -2.98 4.75 0.25
C ALA A 99 -4.50 5.00 0.32
N ALA A 100 -4.95 6.25 0.50
CA ALA A 100 -6.36 6.61 0.54
C ALA A 100 -7.07 6.27 -0.78
N ALA A 101 -6.47 6.60 -1.92
CA ALA A 101 -7.03 6.28 -3.23
C ALA A 101 -7.21 4.76 -3.43
N ALA A 102 -6.20 3.96 -3.04
CA ALA A 102 -6.28 2.50 -3.17
C ALA A 102 -7.35 1.88 -2.27
N ILE A 103 -7.54 2.38 -1.05
CA ILE A 103 -8.61 1.92 -0.15
C ILE A 103 -9.98 2.34 -0.69
N ALA A 104 -10.12 3.60 -1.16
CA ALA A 104 -11.36 4.08 -1.74
C ALA A 104 -11.80 3.22 -2.92
N ALA A 105 -10.86 2.91 -3.83
CA ALA A 105 -11.12 2.03 -4.98
C ALA A 105 -11.47 0.59 -4.56
N ALA A 106 -10.80 0.05 -3.53
CA ALA A 106 -11.03 -1.33 -3.08
C ALA A 106 -12.38 -1.52 -2.36
N PHE A 107 -12.85 -0.50 -1.63
CA PHE A 107 -14.03 -0.59 -0.76
C PHE A 107 -15.17 0.35 -1.14
N ASN A 108 -15.00 1.20 -2.14
CA ASN A 108 -15.96 2.21 -2.57
C ASN A 108 -16.38 3.15 -1.42
N THR A 109 -15.43 3.55 -0.58
CA THR A 109 -15.66 4.35 0.63
C THR A 109 -14.68 5.53 0.71
N PRO A 110 -14.86 6.60 -0.10
CA PRO A 110 -13.88 7.69 -0.19
C PRO A 110 -13.58 8.37 1.14
N MET A 111 -14.62 8.73 1.91
CA MET A 111 -14.46 9.42 3.20
C MET A 111 -13.74 8.56 4.24
N ALA A 112 -14.13 7.29 4.36
CA ALA A 112 -13.49 6.36 5.29
C ALA A 112 -12.02 6.07 4.90
N ALA A 113 -11.73 6.03 3.61
CA ALA A 113 -10.37 5.82 3.10
C ALA A 113 -9.42 6.97 3.47
N VAL A 114 -9.89 8.21 3.41
CA VAL A 114 -9.11 9.39 3.84
C VAL A 114 -8.84 9.34 5.34
N LEU A 115 -9.88 9.12 6.14
CA LEU A 115 -9.75 9.02 7.60
C LEU A 115 -8.80 7.89 8.00
N PHE A 116 -8.95 6.71 7.40
CA PHE A 116 -8.05 5.58 7.62
C PHE A 116 -6.59 5.94 7.28
N SER A 117 -6.36 6.59 6.14
CA SER A 117 -5.01 6.96 5.72
C SER A 117 -4.38 7.98 6.67
N LEU A 118 -5.15 8.94 7.18
CA LEU A 118 -4.66 9.92 8.14
C LEU A 118 -4.36 9.28 9.50
N GLU A 119 -5.28 8.47 10.00
CA GLU A 119 -5.15 7.84 11.31
C GLU A 119 -4.11 6.72 11.31
N GLU A 120 -4.21 5.81 10.35
CA GLU A 120 -3.41 4.59 10.33
C GLU A 120 -2.06 4.75 9.62
N VAL A 121 -1.95 5.57 8.59
CA VAL A 121 -0.69 5.75 7.86
C VAL A 121 0.13 6.91 8.40
N MET A 122 -0.48 8.06 8.64
CA MET A 122 0.21 9.24 9.13
C MET A 122 0.31 9.31 10.65
N GLY A 123 -0.69 8.79 11.37
CA GLY A 123 -0.75 8.89 12.83
C GLY A 123 -1.03 10.30 13.35
N ASP A 124 -1.28 11.25 12.47
CA ASP A 124 -1.54 12.66 12.83
C ASP A 124 -2.49 13.32 11.83
N MET A 125 -3.43 14.11 12.33
CA MET A 125 -4.40 14.82 11.50
C MET A 125 -3.83 16.18 11.03
N HIS A 126 -2.85 16.18 10.13
CA HIS A 126 -2.36 17.43 9.54
C HIS A 126 -3.24 17.89 8.36
N ALA A 127 -3.88 19.03 8.54
CA ALA A 127 -4.85 19.62 7.62
C ALA A 127 -4.46 19.77 6.13
N PRO A 128 -3.19 20.01 5.73
CA PRO A 128 -2.86 20.24 4.32
C PRO A 128 -3.06 19.04 3.39
N ILE A 129 -3.01 17.82 3.94
CA ILE A 129 -3.09 16.57 3.16
C ILE A 129 -4.53 16.09 2.99
N LEU A 130 -5.46 16.59 3.81
CA LEU A 130 -6.87 16.26 3.74
C LEU A 130 -7.48 16.56 2.35
N GLY A 131 -7.19 17.72 1.79
CA GLY A 131 -7.73 18.14 0.50
C GLY A 131 -7.32 17.24 -0.65
N SER A 132 -6.03 16.90 -0.76
CA SER A 132 -5.50 16.02 -1.80
C SER A 132 -5.96 14.57 -1.62
N GLY A 133 -6.06 14.08 -0.39
CA GLY A 133 -6.56 12.76 -0.07
C GLY A 133 -8.05 12.60 -0.43
N VAL A 134 -8.88 13.59 -0.11
CA VAL A 134 -10.31 13.60 -0.48
C VAL A 134 -10.48 13.60 -1.99
N LEU A 135 -9.76 14.44 -2.73
CA LEU A 135 -9.84 14.49 -4.18
C LEU A 135 -9.39 13.16 -4.82
N ALA A 136 -8.27 12.60 -4.38
CA ALA A 136 -7.77 11.32 -4.89
C ALA A 136 -8.74 10.16 -4.61
N SER A 137 -9.37 10.14 -3.43
CA SER A 137 -10.34 9.10 -3.06
C SER A 137 -11.68 9.24 -3.78
N ALA A 138 -12.10 10.46 -4.12
CA ALA A 138 -13.35 10.72 -4.84
C ALA A 138 -13.25 10.41 -6.34
N THR A 139 -12.04 10.41 -6.91
CA THR A 139 -11.79 10.15 -8.35
C THR A 139 -11.40 8.70 -8.64
N SER A 140 -11.19 7.88 -7.62
CA SER A 140 -10.87 6.45 -7.74
C SER A 140 -12.10 5.57 -7.67
#